data_cd6aaf3446589a956b9bf2fb216015e5
#
_entry.id   cd6aaf3446589a956b9bf2fb216015e5
#
_cell.length_a   1.000
_cell.length_b   1.000
_cell.length_c   1.000
_cell.angle_alpha   90.00
_cell.angle_beta   90.00
_cell.angle_gamma   90.00
#
_symmetry.space_group_name_H-M   'P 1'
#
loop_
_entity.id
_entity.type
_entity.pdbx_description
1 polymer ?
#
loop_
_entity_poly.entity_id
_entity_poly.type
_entity_poly.pdbx_seq_one_letter_code
_entity_poly.pdbx_strand_id
1 'polypeptide(L)'
;RLKEPFSPFLGILSMPYASDVAKEVVEHYKQDYRKNPIGTGPFKFKMWKEGVKLVMLKNEDYFEKDSLGNSLPYLDAVAITFIIDKQSVFLEFVKGNIDFISGIDPNYKDEVLTRSGKLQPKYQDKIQLLTQTYLNTEYLGFRMDLNSPLQDKRIRQAINHGFDREKMIKYLRNNIGVAGKWGILPQGLAGFDSTAKTYNYDPQLSKELLAQAGYPNGEGLSEITLSTTASYLDLCKYIQ
;
A
#
# COMPACT_ATOMS: atom_id res chain seq x y z
N ARG A 1 -29.63 -14.31 -3.76
CA ARG A 1 -30.09 -13.46 -4.89
C ARG A 1 -29.86 -12.00 -4.52
N LEU A 2 -29.20 -11.24 -5.40
CA LEU A 2 -29.07 -9.79 -5.23
C LEU A 2 -30.43 -9.11 -5.47
N LYS A 3 -30.70 -8.02 -4.73
CA LYS A 3 -31.92 -7.21 -4.95
C LYS A 3 -31.86 -6.48 -6.28
N GLU A 4 -30.67 -6.00 -6.65
CA GLU A 4 -30.38 -5.28 -7.89
C GLU A 4 -29.05 -5.77 -8.49
N PRO A 5 -28.85 -5.63 -9.80
CA PRO A 5 -27.55 -5.91 -10.43
C PRO A 5 -26.45 -5.04 -9.80
N PHE A 6 -25.35 -5.67 -9.39
CA PHE A 6 -24.24 -4.98 -8.75
C PHE A 6 -22.92 -5.50 -9.34
N SER A 7 -22.37 -4.76 -10.28
CA SER A 7 -21.15 -5.14 -11.03
C SER A 7 -19.96 -5.52 -10.15
N PRO A 8 -19.66 -4.82 -9.00
CA PRO A 8 -18.53 -5.16 -8.16
C PRO A 8 -18.70 -6.44 -7.33
N PHE A 9 -19.86 -7.11 -7.37
CA PHE A 9 -20.18 -8.23 -6.48
C PHE A 9 -19.15 -9.37 -6.55
N LEU A 10 -18.75 -9.76 -7.76
CA LEU A 10 -17.74 -10.82 -7.92
C LEU A 10 -16.37 -10.40 -7.37
N GLY A 11 -16.01 -9.12 -7.52
CA GLY A 11 -14.81 -8.57 -6.92
C GLY A 11 -14.84 -8.58 -5.39
N ILE A 12 -16.00 -8.33 -4.79
CA ILE A 12 -16.19 -8.44 -3.32
C ILE A 12 -16.02 -9.88 -2.87
N LEU A 13 -16.59 -10.84 -3.59
CA LEU A 13 -16.48 -12.27 -3.26
C LEU A 13 -15.02 -12.78 -3.37
N SER A 14 -14.19 -12.13 -4.18
CA SER A 14 -12.76 -12.48 -4.28
C SER A 14 -11.89 -11.91 -3.15
N MET A 15 -12.46 -11.05 -2.30
CA MET A 15 -11.73 -10.47 -1.16
C MET A 15 -11.61 -11.48 -0.01
N PRO A 16 -10.52 -11.45 0.78
CA PRO A 16 -10.35 -12.32 1.94
C PRO A 16 -11.48 -12.25 2.96
N TYR A 17 -12.18 -11.10 3.05
CA TYR A 17 -13.34 -10.91 3.94
C TYR A 17 -14.58 -11.73 3.56
N ALA A 18 -14.65 -12.20 2.32
CA ALA A 18 -15.74 -13.05 1.82
C ALA A 18 -15.34 -14.53 1.71
N SER A 19 -14.20 -14.92 2.31
CA SER A 19 -13.74 -16.30 2.31
C SER A 19 -14.69 -17.20 3.08
N ASP A 20 -14.98 -18.39 2.55
CA ASP A 20 -15.74 -19.41 3.23
C ASP A 20 -14.98 -19.93 4.45
N VAL A 21 -15.71 -20.11 5.54
CA VAL A 21 -15.17 -20.66 6.79
C VAL A 21 -16.01 -21.85 7.26
N ALA A 22 -15.38 -22.83 7.88
CA ALA A 22 -16.07 -23.99 8.42
C ALA A 22 -16.95 -23.58 9.61
N LYS A 23 -18.27 -23.67 9.43
CA LYS A 23 -19.26 -23.24 10.43
C LYS A 23 -19.02 -23.90 11.79
N GLU A 24 -18.83 -25.21 11.81
CA GLU A 24 -18.59 -26.01 13.01
C GLU A 24 -17.33 -25.58 13.78
N VAL A 25 -16.30 -25.13 13.08
CA VAL A 25 -15.07 -24.62 13.69
C VAL A 25 -15.28 -23.25 14.29
N VAL A 26 -16.00 -22.38 13.59
CA VAL A 26 -16.37 -21.05 14.09
C VAL A 26 -17.27 -21.18 15.34
N GLU A 27 -18.26 -22.08 15.31
CA GLU A 27 -19.16 -22.31 16.44
C GLU A 27 -18.45 -22.91 17.65
N HIS A 28 -17.44 -23.77 17.41
CA HIS A 28 -16.65 -24.41 18.48
C HIS A 28 -15.71 -23.40 19.14
N TYR A 29 -14.89 -22.68 18.37
CA TYR A 29 -13.86 -21.79 18.89
C TYR A 29 -14.32 -20.35 19.15
N LYS A 30 -15.44 -19.90 18.56
CA LYS A 30 -16.02 -18.56 18.74
C LYS A 30 -14.96 -17.46 18.60
N GLN A 31 -14.68 -16.72 19.65
CA GLN A 31 -13.69 -15.62 19.65
C GLN A 31 -12.23 -16.12 19.45
N ASP A 32 -11.94 -17.35 19.75
CA ASP A 32 -10.64 -17.96 19.55
C ASP A 32 -10.44 -18.57 18.15
N TYR A 33 -11.44 -18.48 17.27
CA TYR A 33 -11.38 -18.97 15.88
C TYR A 33 -10.13 -18.44 15.17
N ARG A 34 -9.75 -17.18 15.36
CA ARG A 34 -8.55 -16.57 14.76
C ARG A 34 -7.25 -17.32 15.05
N LYS A 35 -7.18 -18.09 16.15
CA LYS A 35 -6.04 -18.91 16.55
C LYS A 35 -6.16 -20.38 16.10
N ASN A 36 -7.30 -20.73 15.54
CA ASN A 36 -7.64 -22.10 15.10
C ASN A 36 -8.29 -22.10 13.71
N PRO A 37 -7.73 -21.36 12.72
CA PRO A 37 -8.31 -21.29 11.40
C PRO A 37 -8.16 -22.64 10.70
N ILE A 38 -9.20 -23.04 9.97
CA ILE A 38 -9.20 -24.19 9.05
C ILE A 38 -9.66 -23.68 7.69
N GLY A 39 -9.03 -24.16 6.63
CA GLY A 39 -9.34 -23.81 5.25
C GLY A 39 -8.85 -24.85 4.28
N THR A 40 -9.18 -24.66 3.00
CA THR A 40 -8.81 -25.54 1.89
C THR A 40 -7.57 -25.06 1.13
N GLY A 41 -6.88 -24.05 1.63
CA GLY A 41 -5.73 -23.43 0.99
C GLY A 41 -4.46 -24.30 0.97
N PRO A 42 -3.40 -23.83 0.29
CA PRO A 42 -2.15 -24.59 0.12
C PRO A 42 -1.36 -24.79 1.42
N PHE A 43 -1.65 -24.00 2.46
CA PHE A 43 -0.96 -24.10 3.74
C PHE A 43 -1.95 -24.26 4.89
N LYS A 44 -1.61 -25.13 5.86
CA LYS A 44 -2.33 -25.36 7.11
C LYS A 44 -1.69 -24.56 8.23
N PHE A 45 -2.51 -23.93 9.07
CA PHE A 45 -2.07 -23.22 10.27
C PHE A 45 -1.32 -24.16 11.22
N LYS A 46 -0.15 -23.75 11.70
CA LYS A 46 0.63 -24.48 12.70
C LYS A 46 0.64 -23.76 14.05
N MET A 47 1.03 -22.50 14.05
CA MET A 47 1.11 -21.71 15.27
C MET A 47 1.14 -20.21 14.97
N TRP A 48 0.63 -19.43 15.89
CA TRP A 48 0.75 -17.98 15.90
C TRP A 48 1.10 -17.47 17.29
N LYS A 49 2.27 -16.86 17.42
CA LYS A 49 2.67 -16.07 18.58
C LYS A 49 2.56 -14.62 18.18
N GLU A 50 1.54 -13.93 18.72
CA GLU A 50 1.22 -12.54 18.37
C GLU A 50 2.44 -11.62 18.53
N GLY A 51 2.66 -10.75 17.54
CA GLY A 51 3.79 -9.83 17.49
C GLY A 51 5.17 -10.48 17.30
N VAL A 52 5.25 -11.82 17.21
CA VAL A 52 6.52 -12.53 17.09
C VAL A 52 6.59 -13.36 15.81
N LYS A 53 5.70 -14.34 15.64
CA LYS A 53 5.82 -15.31 14.53
C LYS A 53 4.49 -16.00 14.21
N LEU A 54 4.20 -16.15 12.91
CA LEU A 54 3.16 -17.02 12.38
C LEU A 54 3.84 -18.10 11.54
N VAL A 55 3.46 -19.38 11.75
CA VAL A 55 3.98 -20.52 10.99
C VAL A 55 2.82 -21.29 10.37
N MET A 56 2.95 -21.59 9.11
CA MET A 56 2.03 -22.43 8.34
C MET A 56 2.83 -23.55 7.68
N LEU A 57 2.27 -24.76 7.66
CA LEU A 57 2.84 -25.93 7.03
C LEU A 57 2.11 -26.25 5.73
N LYS A 58 2.79 -26.89 4.81
CA LYS A 58 2.21 -27.42 3.58
C LYS A 58 0.93 -28.22 3.88
N ASN A 59 -0.08 -28.02 3.05
CA ASN A 59 -1.27 -28.85 3.00
C ASN A 59 -1.08 -29.94 1.96
N GLU A 60 -0.78 -31.15 2.41
CA GLU A 60 -0.55 -32.30 1.52
C GLU A 60 -1.81 -32.69 0.72
N ASP A 61 -2.99 -32.30 1.20
CA ASP A 61 -4.29 -32.57 0.56
C ASP A 61 -4.74 -31.40 -0.34
N TYR A 62 -3.84 -30.44 -0.65
CA TYR A 62 -4.19 -29.33 -1.51
C TYR A 62 -4.47 -29.80 -2.94
N PHE A 63 -5.58 -29.34 -3.51
CA PHE A 63 -6.13 -29.91 -4.74
C PHE A 63 -5.46 -29.40 -6.04
N GLU A 64 -4.80 -28.24 -6.00
CA GLU A 64 -4.19 -27.68 -7.19
C GLU A 64 -2.85 -28.34 -7.53
N LYS A 65 -2.60 -28.39 -8.83
CA LYS A 65 -1.35 -28.86 -9.42
C LYS A 65 -0.81 -27.83 -10.38
N ASP A 66 0.49 -27.87 -10.64
CA ASP A 66 1.12 -27.06 -11.69
C ASP A 66 0.77 -27.59 -13.09
N SER A 67 1.25 -26.90 -14.13
CA SER A 67 1.05 -27.28 -15.53
C SER A 67 1.69 -28.62 -15.93
N LEU A 68 2.59 -29.14 -15.10
CA LEU A 68 3.28 -30.42 -15.29
C LEU A 68 2.64 -31.55 -14.46
N GLY A 69 1.60 -31.25 -13.67
CA GLY A 69 0.92 -32.20 -12.81
C GLY A 69 1.52 -32.40 -11.44
N ASN A 70 2.54 -31.63 -11.04
CA ASN A 70 3.13 -31.69 -9.70
C ASN A 70 2.19 -31.07 -8.67
N SER A 71 2.10 -31.66 -7.49
CA SER A 71 1.27 -31.13 -6.40
C SER A 71 1.84 -29.83 -5.83
N LEU A 72 0.95 -28.84 -5.65
CA LEU A 72 1.25 -27.58 -4.98
C LEU A 72 0.91 -27.69 -3.48
N PRO A 73 1.49 -26.82 -2.62
CA PRO A 73 2.59 -25.89 -2.90
C PRO A 73 3.95 -26.59 -2.94
N TYR A 74 4.96 -25.95 -3.53
CA TYR A 74 6.33 -26.47 -3.52
C TYR A 74 7.01 -26.29 -2.15
N LEU A 75 6.67 -25.24 -1.40
CA LEU A 75 7.25 -24.96 -0.09
C LEU A 75 6.66 -25.87 0.98
N ASP A 76 7.50 -26.41 1.86
CA ASP A 76 7.06 -27.24 2.99
C ASP A 76 6.42 -26.41 4.11
N ALA A 77 6.86 -25.17 4.27
CA ALA A 77 6.35 -24.25 5.28
C ALA A 77 6.51 -22.79 4.86
N VAL A 78 5.68 -21.92 5.45
CA VAL A 78 5.83 -20.45 5.42
C VAL A 78 5.90 -19.96 6.86
N ALA A 79 6.99 -19.25 7.18
CA ALA A 79 7.19 -18.65 8.49
C ALA A 79 7.26 -17.13 8.35
N ILE A 80 6.28 -16.42 8.93
CA ILE A 80 6.24 -14.96 8.93
C ILE A 80 6.74 -14.48 10.28
N THR A 81 7.83 -13.71 10.29
CA THR A 81 8.40 -13.09 11.49
C THR A 81 7.99 -11.63 11.56
N PHE A 82 7.45 -11.19 12.70
CA PHE A 82 7.02 -9.81 12.92
C PHE A 82 8.15 -9.04 13.57
N ILE A 83 8.83 -8.20 12.80
CA ILE A 83 9.90 -7.31 13.27
C ILE A 83 9.42 -5.88 13.05
N ILE A 84 9.28 -5.11 14.14
CA ILE A 84 8.75 -3.74 14.08
C ILE A 84 9.77 -2.80 13.46
N ASP A 85 11.04 -2.96 13.84
CA ASP A 85 12.13 -2.11 13.33
C ASP A 85 12.51 -2.50 11.90
N LYS A 86 12.29 -1.59 10.98
CA LYS A 86 12.52 -1.79 9.54
C LYS A 86 14.01 -2.01 9.20
N GLN A 87 14.92 -1.40 9.95
CA GLN A 87 16.34 -1.59 9.76
C GLN A 87 16.75 -3.03 10.09
N SER A 88 16.25 -3.54 11.20
CA SER A 88 16.48 -4.92 11.61
C SER A 88 15.95 -5.92 10.57
N VAL A 89 14.76 -5.67 9.98
CA VAL A 89 14.22 -6.50 8.89
C VAL A 89 15.19 -6.54 7.71
N PHE A 90 15.66 -5.39 7.26
CA PHE A 90 16.58 -5.30 6.13
C PHE A 90 17.91 -6.01 6.41
N LEU A 91 18.48 -5.81 7.60
CA LEU A 91 19.72 -6.48 7.99
C LEU A 91 19.58 -7.99 8.08
N GLU A 92 18.48 -8.51 8.61
CA GLU A 92 18.21 -9.95 8.65
C GLU A 92 18.01 -10.55 7.26
N PHE A 93 17.38 -9.80 6.34
CA PHE A 93 17.26 -10.19 4.95
C PHE A 93 18.62 -10.27 4.24
N VAL A 94 19.47 -9.24 4.40
CA VAL A 94 20.81 -9.23 3.78
C VAL A 94 21.73 -10.31 4.34
N LYS A 95 21.56 -10.71 5.60
CA LYS A 95 22.25 -11.85 6.21
C LYS A 95 21.75 -13.21 5.71
N GLY A 96 20.61 -13.26 5.03
CA GLY A 96 19.98 -14.49 4.57
C GLY A 96 19.13 -15.21 5.64
N ASN A 97 18.78 -14.54 6.74
CA ASN A 97 17.90 -15.08 7.76
C ASN A 97 16.41 -14.92 7.43
N ILE A 98 16.10 -14.14 6.40
CA ILE A 98 14.76 -13.93 5.84
C ILE A 98 14.88 -14.08 4.32
N ASP A 99 14.03 -14.90 3.72
CA ASP A 99 14.04 -15.20 2.28
C ASP A 99 13.28 -14.16 1.46
N PHE A 100 12.30 -13.47 2.05
CA PHE A 100 11.43 -12.54 1.37
C PHE A 100 11.03 -11.35 2.27
N ILE A 101 11.11 -10.14 1.73
CA ILE A 101 10.57 -8.93 2.34
C ILE A 101 9.61 -8.24 1.37
N SER A 102 8.48 -7.76 1.87
CA SER A 102 7.52 -6.97 1.09
C SER A 102 7.77 -5.49 1.29
N GLY A 103 8.08 -4.82 0.18
CA GLY A 103 8.38 -3.39 0.16
C GLY A 103 9.80 -3.06 0.65
N ILE A 104 10.31 -1.95 0.17
CA ILE A 104 11.61 -1.39 0.56
C ILE A 104 11.34 -0.15 1.41
N ASP A 105 11.89 -0.13 2.62
CA ASP A 105 11.77 1.04 3.48
C ASP A 105 12.42 2.27 2.82
N PRO A 106 11.77 3.44 2.83
CA PRO A 106 12.31 4.67 2.25
C PRO A 106 13.71 5.05 2.73
N ASN A 107 14.05 4.72 3.98
CA ASN A 107 15.37 5.03 4.55
C ASN A 107 16.50 4.17 3.94
N TYR A 108 16.18 3.00 3.37
CA TYR A 108 17.14 2.08 2.75
C TYR A 108 16.99 1.97 1.24
N LYS A 109 16.09 2.70 0.63
CA LYS A 109 15.87 2.64 -0.82
C LYS A 109 17.14 2.91 -1.61
N ASP A 110 17.94 3.91 -1.22
CA ASP A 110 19.17 4.28 -1.91
C ASP A 110 20.31 3.29 -1.68
N GLU A 111 20.27 2.52 -0.59
CA GLU A 111 21.17 1.41 -0.32
C GLU A 111 20.90 0.22 -1.26
N VAL A 112 19.61 -0.05 -1.55
CA VAL A 112 19.16 -1.22 -2.31
C VAL A 112 18.99 -0.89 -3.79
N LEU A 113 18.46 0.29 -4.10
CA LEU A 113 18.05 0.69 -5.44
C LEU A 113 18.89 1.87 -5.98
N THR A 114 19.12 1.83 -7.27
CA THR A 114 19.58 2.99 -8.03
C THR A 114 18.47 4.03 -8.13
N ARG A 115 18.80 5.24 -8.56
CA ARG A 115 17.80 6.30 -8.85
C ARG A 115 16.81 5.95 -9.98
N SER A 116 17.12 4.91 -10.76
CA SER A 116 16.21 4.38 -11.80
C SER A 116 15.38 3.18 -11.34
N GLY A 117 15.37 2.88 -10.03
CA GLY A 117 14.56 1.80 -9.46
C GLY A 117 15.11 0.39 -9.72
N LYS A 118 16.35 0.25 -10.16
CA LYS A 118 17.02 -1.05 -10.34
C LYS A 118 17.87 -1.39 -9.11
N LEU A 119 18.15 -2.68 -8.88
CA LEU A 119 19.06 -3.10 -7.83
C LEU A 119 20.44 -2.46 -7.98
N GLN A 120 21.03 -2.07 -6.85
CA GLN A 120 22.45 -1.70 -6.80
C GLN A 120 23.33 -2.89 -7.23
N PRO A 121 24.47 -2.66 -7.91
CA PRO A 121 25.33 -3.73 -8.42
C PRO A 121 25.73 -4.76 -7.35
N LYS A 122 25.98 -4.35 -6.12
CA LYS A 122 26.37 -5.22 -5.00
C LYS A 122 25.33 -6.26 -4.59
N TYR A 123 24.07 -6.11 -5.05
CA TYR A 123 22.96 -7.01 -4.72
C TYR A 123 22.49 -7.84 -5.90
N GLN A 124 22.90 -7.55 -7.14
CA GLN A 124 22.38 -8.18 -8.36
C GLN A 124 22.53 -9.71 -8.36
N ASP A 125 23.64 -10.23 -7.79
CA ASP A 125 23.90 -11.67 -7.71
C ASP A 125 23.34 -12.34 -6.45
N LYS A 126 22.75 -11.57 -5.54
CA LYS A 126 22.30 -12.07 -4.22
C LYS A 126 20.81 -11.93 -3.99
N ILE A 127 20.19 -10.96 -4.62
CA ILE A 127 18.79 -10.59 -4.37
C ILE A 127 18.06 -10.51 -5.71
N GLN A 128 16.85 -11.06 -5.74
CA GLN A 128 15.93 -10.86 -6.85
C GLN A 128 14.94 -9.75 -6.48
N LEU A 129 14.86 -8.72 -7.31
CA LEU A 129 13.85 -7.67 -7.19
C LEU A 129 12.62 -8.07 -7.99
N LEU A 130 11.52 -8.31 -7.30
CA LEU A 130 10.22 -8.56 -7.90
C LEU A 130 9.44 -7.24 -7.95
N THR A 131 8.99 -6.85 -9.13
CA THR A 131 8.17 -5.67 -9.35
C THR A 131 6.92 -6.03 -10.13
N GLN A 132 5.80 -5.45 -9.74
CA GLN A 132 4.56 -5.58 -10.49
C GLN A 132 3.77 -4.27 -10.43
N THR A 133 2.90 -4.08 -11.41
CA THR A 133 1.97 -2.95 -11.38
C THR A 133 1.00 -3.11 -10.21
N TYR A 134 0.98 -2.11 -9.35
CA TYR A 134 0.03 -2.05 -8.23
C TYR A 134 -1.05 -1.04 -8.56
N LEU A 135 -2.27 -1.53 -8.79
CA LEU A 135 -3.43 -0.71 -9.18
C LEU A 135 -4.00 0.03 -7.96
N ASN A 136 -3.21 0.92 -7.42
CA ASN A 136 -3.56 1.74 -6.26
C ASN A 136 -3.18 3.19 -6.49
N THR A 137 -3.92 4.11 -5.89
CA THR A 137 -3.61 5.53 -5.86
C THR A 137 -3.42 5.97 -4.41
N GLU A 138 -2.24 6.48 -4.10
CA GLU A 138 -1.98 7.16 -2.83
C GLU A 138 -2.51 8.60 -2.93
N TYR A 139 -3.24 9.05 -1.92
CA TYR A 139 -3.92 10.34 -1.95
C TYR A 139 -3.92 11.04 -0.60
N LEU A 140 -4.13 12.34 -0.63
CA LEU A 140 -4.45 13.14 0.55
C LEU A 140 -5.98 13.21 0.72
N GLY A 141 -6.48 12.68 1.82
CA GLY A 141 -7.88 12.85 2.22
C GLY A 141 -8.06 14.15 3.00
N PHE A 142 -9.01 14.97 2.57
CA PHE A 142 -9.37 16.20 3.29
C PHE A 142 -10.51 15.93 4.26
N ARG A 143 -10.28 16.20 5.54
CA ARG A 143 -11.33 16.21 6.53
C ARG A 143 -12.05 17.57 6.50
N MET A 144 -13.31 17.56 6.09
CA MET A 144 -14.12 18.77 5.87
C MET A 144 -15.16 18.96 6.97
N ASP A 145 -14.71 19.11 8.21
CA ASP A 145 -15.58 19.40 9.34
C ASP A 145 -16.12 20.84 9.30
N LEU A 146 -17.20 21.11 10.06
CA LEU A 146 -17.92 22.38 10.02
C LEU A 146 -17.05 23.64 10.26
N ASN A 147 -15.92 23.55 10.92
CA ASN A 147 -15.03 24.67 11.22
C ASN A 147 -13.66 24.55 10.53
N SER A 148 -13.52 23.68 9.55
CA SER A 148 -12.24 23.46 8.85
C SER A 148 -12.08 24.44 7.69
N PRO A 149 -10.91 25.09 7.53
CA PRO A 149 -10.63 25.91 6.34
C PRO A 149 -10.67 25.07 5.06
N LEU A 150 -10.56 23.75 5.17
CA LEU A 150 -10.65 22.81 4.06
C LEU A 150 -12.07 22.70 3.45
N GLN A 151 -13.08 23.32 4.03
CA GLN A 151 -14.41 23.47 3.38
C GLN A 151 -14.31 24.35 2.12
N ASP A 152 -13.42 25.32 2.10
CA ASP A 152 -13.21 26.15 0.91
C ASP A 152 -12.48 25.34 -0.17
N LYS A 153 -13.12 25.21 -1.32
CA LYS A 153 -12.57 24.49 -2.47
C LYS A 153 -11.24 25.09 -2.94
N ARG A 154 -11.08 26.41 -2.84
CA ARG A 154 -9.87 27.13 -3.28
C ARG A 154 -8.67 26.73 -2.44
N ILE A 155 -8.84 26.52 -1.13
CA ILE A 155 -7.77 26.03 -0.24
C ILE A 155 -7.36 24.60 -0.63
N ARG A 156 -8.32 23.70 -0.87
CA ARG A 156 -8.01 22.34 -1.32
C ARG A 156 -7.30 22.33 -2.68
N GLN A 157 -7.70 23.22 -3.59
CA GLN A 157 -7.03 23.38 -4.89
C GLN A 157 -5.61 23.95 -4.71
N ALA A 158 -5.44 24.95 -3.84
CA ALA A 158 -4.13 25.52 -3.52
C ALA A 158 -3.15 24.43 -3.01
N ILE A 159 -3.59 23.57 -2.09
CA ILE A 159 -2.80 22.44 -1.62
C ILE A 159 -2.43 21.50 -2.77
N ASN A 160 -3.38 21.20 -3.68
CA ASN A 160 -3.12 20.34 -4.82
C ASN A 160 -2.10 20.92 -5.81
N HIS A 161 -2.06 22.24 -6.01
CA HIS A 161 -1.08 22.92 -6.86
C HIS A 161 0.24 23.21 -6.13
N GLY A 162 0.27 23.14 -4.79
CA GLY A 162 1.37 23.61 -3.97
C GLY A 162 2.58 22.67 -3.93
N PHE A 163 2.47 21.39 -4.25
CA PHE A 163 3.59 20.44 -4.19
C PHE A 163 3.85 19.70 -5.50
N ASP A 164 5.13 19.46 -5.77
CA ASP A 164 5.61 18.82 -7.00
C ASP A 164 5.64 17.29 -6.86
N ARG A 165 4.60 16.63 -7.37
CA ARG A 165 4.46 15.16 -7.33
C ARG A 165 5.55 14.44 -8.12
N GLU A 166 6.06 15.02 -9.21
CA GLU A 166 7.10 14.39 -10.01
C GLU A 166 8.43 14.38 -9.26
N LYS A 167 8.80 15.52 -8.65
CA LYS A 167 9.98 15.58 -7.77
C LYS A 167 9.84 14.65 -6.58
N MET A 168 8.65 14.57 -5.98
CA MET A 168 8.39 13.68 -4.87
C MET A 168 8.67 12.21 -5.26
N ILE A 169 8.12 11.72 -6.39
CA ILE A 169 8.38 10.36 -6.89
C ILE A 169 9.87 10.17 -7.21
N LYS A 170 10.49 11.13 -7.87
CA LYS A 170 11.91 11.05 -8.25
C LYS A 170 12.83 10.91 -7.03
N TYR A 171 12.65 11.74 -6.02
CA TYR A 171 13.59 11.83 -4.91
C TYR A 171 13.23 10.95 -3.72
N LEU A 172 11.94 10.70 -3.48
CA LEU A 172 11.51 9.90 -2.34
C LEU A 172 11.13 8.47 -2.70
N ARG A 173 10.98 8.15 -3.98
CA ARG A 173 10.57 6.81 -4.45
C ARG A 173 11.47 6.25 -5.56
N ASN A 174 12.61 6.87 -5.85
CA ASN A 174 13.56 6.42 -6.88
C ASN A 174 12.89 6.11 -8.23
N ASN A 175 11.93 6.94 -8.64
CA ASN A 175 11.08 6.75 -9.81
C ASN A 175 10.23 5.46 -9.80
N ILE A 176 9.98 4.86 -8.64
CA ILE A 176 9.00 3.79 -8.49
C ILE A 176 7.62 4.42 -8.32
N GLY A 177 6.69 4.06 -9.20
CA GLY A 177 5.36 4.65 -9.28
C GLY A 177 5.27 5.80 -10.28
N VAL A 178 4.07 6.35 -10.41
CA VAL A 178 3.73 7.44 -11.34
C VAL A 178 3.05 8.55 -10.55
N ALA A 179 3.40 9.80 -10.87
CA ALA A 179 2.73 10.95 -10.27
C ALA A 179 1.23 10.94 -10.57
N GLY A 180 0.39 11.01 -9.54
CA GLY A 180 -1.08 11.01 -9.67
C GLY A 180 -1.57 12.32 -10.32
N LYS A 181 -1.74 12.32 -11.62
CA LYS A 181 -2.15 13.49 -12.41
C LYS A 181 -3.60 13.43 -12.86
N TRP A 182 -4.15 12.25 -13.07
CA TRP A 182 -5.43 12.04 -13.76
C TRP A 182 -6.55 11.55 -12.85
N GLY A 183 -6.59 12.04 -11.62
CA GLY A 183 -7.62 11.69 -10.64
C GLY A 183 -7.30 10.46 -9.82
N ILE A 184 -8.34 9.86 -9.22
CA ILE A 184 -8.21 8.78 -8.25
C ILE A 184 -8.06 7.39 -8.90
N LEU A 185 -8.50 7.23 -10.16
CA LEU A 185 -8.40 5.94 -10.86
C LEU A 185 -6.98 5.75 -11.39
N PRO A 186 -6.23 4.73 -10.98
CA PRO A 186 -4.89 4.49 -11.48
C PRO A 186 -4.92 3.98 -12.93
N GLN A 187 -3.86 4.26 -13.67
CA GLN A 187 -3.64 3.72 -15.00
C GLN A 187 -3.69 2.19 -14.96
N GLY A 188 -4.48 1.59 -15.86
CA GLY A 188 -4.69 0.14 -15.94
C GLY A 188 -6.05 -0.32 -15.41
N LEU A 189 -6.80 0.53 -14.71
CA LEU A 189 -8.19 0.25 -14.37
C LEU A 189 -9.15 0.73 -15.47
N ALA A 190 -10.25 0.00 -15.62
CA ALA A 190 -11.35 0.44 -16.48
C ALA A 190 -11.90 1.79 -15.98
N GLY A 191 -12.10 2.74 -16.90
CA GLY A 191 -12.53 4.09 -16.56
C GLY A 191 -11.39 5.06 -16.29
N PHE A 192 -10.10 4.65 -16.38
CA PHE A 192 -8.99 5.59 -16.36
C PHE A 192 -9.07 6.52 -17.58
N ASP A 193 -8.99 7.83 -17.30
CA ASP A 193 -9.04 8.88 -18.31
C ASP A 193 -7.79 9.77 -18.23
N SER A 194 -6.90 9.61 -19.20
CA SER A 194 -5.67 10.42 -19.31
C SER A 194 -5.93 11.85 -19.78
N THR A 195 -7.16 12.19 -20.18
CA THR A 195 -7.57 13.54 -20.59
C THR A 195 -8.24 14.33 -19.45
N ALA A 196 -8.49 13.67 -18.32
CA ALA A 196 -9.09 14.31 -17.15
C ALA A 196 -8.31 15.55 -16.73
N LYS A 197 -9.02 16.59 -16.33
CA LYS A 197 -8.39 17.81 -15.78
C LYS A 197 -7.60 17.46 -14.53
N THR A 198 -6.37 17.92 -14.46
CA THR A 198 -5.42 17.56 -13.41
C THR A 198 -4.96 18.76 -12.61
N TYR A 199 -4.41 18.51 -11.44
CA TYR A 199 -3.74 19.50 -10.62
C TYR A 199 -2.22 19.37 -10.84
N ASN A 200 -1.69 20.20 -11.75
CA ASN A 200 -0.25 20.30 -11.95
C ASN A 200 0.40 21.13 -10.84
N TYR A 201 1.68 20.93 -10.60
CA TYR A 201 2.46 21.78 -9.71
C TYR A 201 2.50 23.20 -10.28
N ASP A 202 1.89 24.12 -9.58
CA ASP A 202 1.82 25.54 -9.90
C ASP A 202 1.75 26.37 -8.62
N PRO A 203 2.91 26.68 -8.02
CA PRO A 203 2.95 27.43 -6.76
C PRO A 203 2.43 28.86 -6.89
N GLN A 204 2.45 29.45 -8.09
CA GLN A 204 1.88 30.77 -8.30
C GLN A 204 0.35 30.72 -8.22
N LEU A 205 -0.27 29.81 -8.94
CA LEU A 205 -1.72 29.59 -8.85
C LEU A 205 -2.15 29.18 -7.43
N SER A 206 -1.33 28.40 -6.73
CA SER A 206 -1.58 28.05 -5.32
C SER A 206 -1.69 29.30 -4.44
N LYS A 207 -0.76 30.24 -4.57
CA LYS A 207 -0.79 31.54 -3.84
C LYS A 207 -2.00 32.39 -4.21
N GLU A 208 -2.33 32.45 -5.49
CA GLU A 208 -3.50 33.20 -5.97
C GLU A 208 -4.81 32.65 -5.41
N LEU A 209 -4.95 31.31 -5.37
CA LEU A 209 -6.11 30.63 -4.78
C LEU A 209 -6.25 30.91 -3.28
N LEU A 210 -5.13 30.91 -2.53
CA LEU A 210 -5.13 31.28 -1.12
C LEU A 210 -5.55 32.75 -0.92
N ALA A 211 -5.01 33.67 -1.72
CA ALA A 211 -5.38 35.08 -1.66
C ALA A 211 -6.88 35.31 -1.97
N GLN A 212 -7.42 34.61 -3.00
CA GLN A 212 -8.85 34.65 -3.33
C GLN A 212 -9.72 34.05 -2.21
N ALA A 213 -9.20 33.11 -1.46
CA ALA A 213 -9.88 32.54 -0.29
C ALA A 213 -9.83 33.44 0.95
N GLY A 214 -9.14 34.60 0.88
CA GLY A 214 -8.99 35.54 1.97
C GLY A 214 -7.71 35.39 2.79
N TYR A 215 -6.77 34.56 2.33
CA TYR A 215 -5.52 34.21 3.04
C TYR A 215 -4.29 34.55 2.17
N PRO A 216 -4.02 35.85 1.84
CA PRO A 216 -2.85 36.22 1.04
C PRO A 216 -1.57 35.73 1.76
N ASN A 217 -0.71 35.02 1.03
CA ASN A 217 0.49 34.36 1.57
C ASN A 217 0.24 33.40 2.76
N GLY A 218 -1.00 32.96 2.98
CA GLY A 218 -1.39 32.10 4.10
C GLY A 218 -1.68 32.86 5.41
N GLU A 219 -1.61 34.19 5.41
CA GLU A 219 -1.87 35.01 6.61
C GLU A 219 -3.31 34.81 7.11
N GLY A 220 -3.45 34.50 8.41
CA GLY A 220 -4.75 34.26 9.05
C GLY A 220 -5.36 32.92 8.79
N LEU A 221 -4.74 32.05 7.96
CA LEU A 221 -5.18 30.68 7.79
C LEU A 221 -4.90 29.89 9.08
N SER A 222 -5.93 29.23 9.61
CA SER A 222 -5.73 28.34 10.78
C SER A 222 -4.88 27.14 10.41
N GLU A 223 -4.18 26.61 11.39
CA GLU A 223 -3.31 25.45 11.22
C GLU A 223 -4.07 24.24 10.65
N ILE A 224 -3.48 23.59 9.67
CA ILE A 224 -3.98 22.37 9.06
C ILE A 224 -3.03 21.23 9.45
N THR A 225 -3.53 20.31 10.28
CA THR A 225 -2.74 19.16 10.72
C THR A 225 -2.76 18.06 9.65
N LEU A 226 -1.58 17.63 9.20
CA LEU A 226 -1.40 16.48 8.31
C LEU A 226 -1.10 15.22 9.13
N SER A 227 -2.07 14.29 9.19
CA SER A 227 -1.92 13.01 9.89
C SER A 227 -1.45 11.92 8.94
N THR A 228 -0.52 11.07 9.38
CA THR A 228 0.06 10.00 8.57
C THR A 228 0.50 8.80 9.41
N THR A 229 0.83 7.70 8.74
CA THR A 229 1.53 6.56 9.34
C THR A 229 3.04 6.73 9.19
N ALA A 230 3.83 5.97 9.95
CA ALA A 230 5.29 6.01 9.87
C ALA A 230 5.81 5.72 8.44
N SER A 231 5.10 4.90 7.67
CA SER A 231 5.49 4.53 6.30
C SER A 231 5.42 5.67 5.28
N TYR A 232 4.67 6.74 5.57
CA TYR A 232 4.47 7.89 4.67
C TYR A 232 5.02 9.20 5.25
N LEU A 233 5.74 9.13 6.35
CA LEU A 233 6.24 10.32 7.05
C LEU A 233 7.12 11.21 6.17
N ASP A 234 7.96 10.59 5.33
CA ASP A 234 8.83 11.29 4.39
C ASP A 234 8.05 12.06 3.32
N LEU A 235 6.97 11.45 2.78
CA LEU A 235 6.08 12.13 1.84
C LEU A 235 5.35 13.30 2.48
N CYS A 236 4.86 13.12 3.70
CA CYS A 236 4.15 14.16 4.42
C CYS A 236 5.06 15.34 4.77
N LYS A 237 6.31 15.09 5.16
CA LYS A 237 7.32 16.14 5.35
C LYS A 237 7.67 16.90 4.06
N TYR A 238 7.61 16.23 2.92
CA TYR A 238 7.82 16.89 1.64
C TYR A 238 6.65 17.79 1.23
N ILE A 239 5.43 17.40 1.59
CA ILE A 239 4.21 18.17 1.28
C ILE A 239 4.05 19.38 2.22
N GLN A 240 4.53 19.28 3.46
CA GLN A 240 4.53 20.34 4.46
C GLN A 240 5.44 21.51 4.03
#